data_53045a1700d4f20b9162172a1de2405f
#
_entry.id   53045a1700d4f20b9162172a1de2405f
#
_cell.length_a   1.000
_cell.length_b   1.000
_cell.length_c   1.000
_cell.angle_alpha   90.00
_cell.angle_beta   90.00
_cell.angle_gamma   90.00
#
_symmetry.space_group_name_H-M   'P 1'
#
loop_
_entity.id
_entity.type
_entity.pdbx_description
1 polymer ?
#
loop_
_entity_poly.entity_id
_entity_poly.type
_entity_poly.pdbx_seq_one_letter_code
_entity_poly.pdbx_strand_id
1 'polypeptide(L)'
;MEAKKYAAEAIGTFWLTFAGCGSAVIAAAFPQVGIGLLGVSLTFGLSVVTMAYAIGHISGCHLNPAVTVGLTAGGRFPAGQVLPYVIAQVVGAVAAAALLYVIASGAPGFDLGKGFASNGYGAHSPGQYDMVVCFITEVVMTAMFLFIIMGATHGKAPAGFAPLAIGLALTMIHLVSIPITNTSVNPARSTGPALFVGGWALGQLWLFWVAPLIGGVLGGVVYRWLSEEPTGIVEGAKPR
;
A
#
# COMPACT_ATOMS: atom_id res chain seq x y z
N MET A 1 22.55 4.35 -10.64
CA MET A 1 21.12 4.57 -10.96
C MET A 1 20.18 3.75 -10.07
N GLU A 2 20.46 2.49 -9.81
CA GLU A 2 19.59 1.62 -8.97
C GLU A 2 19.39 2.14 -7.53
N ALA A 3 20.46 2.59 -6.87
CA ALA A 3 20.37 3.13 -5.50
C ALA A 3 19.36 4.28 -5.36
N LYS A 4 19.19 5.11 -6.40
CA LYS A 4 18.20 6.20 -6.40
C LYS A 4 16.78 5.66 -6.45
N LYS A 5 16.53 4.56 -7.15
CA LYS A 5 15.22 3.91 -7.20
C LYS A 5 14.85 3.33 -5.83
N TYR A 6 15.80 2.65 -5.18
CA TYR A 6 15.57 2.10 -3.84
C TYR A 6 15.33 3.19 -2.79
N ALA A 7 16.09 4.29 -2.85
CA ALA A 7 15.87 5.44 -1.99
C ALA A 7 14.49 6.07 -2.23
N ALA A 8 14.04 6.19 -3.48
CA ALA A 8 12.72 6.70 -3.84
C ALA A 8 11.60 5.78 -3.29
N GLU A 9 11.75 4.45 -3.43
CA GLU A 9 10.79 3.48 -2.86
C GLU A 9 10.73 3.58 -1.33
N ALA A 10 11.89 3.68 -0.65
CA ALA A 10 11.92 3.84 0.80
C ALA A 10 11.25 5.15 1.26
N ILE A 11 11.55 6.27 0.61
CA ILE A 11 10.95 7.58 0.91
C ILE A 11 9.45 7.57 0.63
N GLY A 12 9.03 7.03 -0.50
CA GLY A 12 7.62 6.98 -0.87
C GLY A 12 6.81 6.06 0.05
N THR A 13 7.35 4.88 0.40
CA THR A 13 6.68 3.97 1.34
C THR A 13 6.66 4.54 2.76
N PHE A 14 7.73 5.23 3.17
CA PHE A 14 7.73 6.02 4.40
C PHE A 14 6.57 7.02 4.40
N TRP A 15 6.43 7.83 3.36
CA TRP A 15 5.36 8.83 3.28
C TRP A 15 3.97 8.20 3.30
N LEU A 16 3.74 7.15 2.51
CA LEU A 16 2.46 6.42 2.49
C LEU A 16 2.10 5.89 3.88
N THR A 17 3.04 5.22 4.55
CA THR A 17 2.80 4.61 5.85
C THR A 17 2.65 5.69 6.93
N PHE A 18 3.51 6.71 6.94
CA PHE A 18 3.45 7.80 7.92
C PHE A 18 2.15 8.60 7.81
N ALA A 19 1.80 9.05 6.60
CA ALA A 19 0.58 9.85 6.40
C ALA A 19 -0.68 9.00 6.63
N GLY A 20 -0.75 7.83 6.02
CA GLY A 20 -1.93 6.96 6.11
C GLY A 20 -2.18 6.44 7.53
N CYS A 21 -1.19 5.77 8.13
CA CYS A 21 -1.32 5.28 9.51
C CYS A 21 -1.38 6.42 10.53
N GLY A 22 -0.63 7.51 10.30
CA GLY A 22 -0.66 8.69 11.15
C GLY A 22 -2.03 9.36 11.17
N SER A 23 -2.71 9.46 10.03
CA SER A 23 -4.08 9.98 9.97
C SER A 23 -5.06 9.14 10.79
N ALA A 24 -4.88 7.82 10.79
CA ALA A 24 -5.70 6.91 11.59
C ALA A 24 -5.40 7.04 13.10
N VAL A 25 -4.12 7.13 13.47
CA VAL A 25 -3.68 7.16 14.88
C VAL A 25 -3.93 8.53 15.54
N ILE A 26 -3.67 9.61 14.81
CA ILE A 26 -3.66 10.96 15.37
C ILE A 26 -4.98 11.70 15.11
N ALA A 27 -5.50 11.64 13.89
CA ALA A 27 -6.55 12.55 13.43
C ALA A 27 -7.93 11.92 13.31
N ALA A 28 -8.05 10.60 13.13
CA ALA A 28 -9.32 9.95 12.86
C ALA A 28 -10.39 10.20 13.93
N ALA A 29 -10.01 10.12 15.21
CA ALA A 29 -10.89 10.29 16.35
C ALA A 29 -10.57 11.56 17.14
N PHE A 30 -9.97 12.57 16.52
CA PHE A 30 -9.66 13.83 17.19
C PHE A 30 -10.97 14.49 17.67
N PRO A 31 -11.05 14.94 18.94
CA PRO A 31 -12.30 15.44 19.50
C PRO A 31 -12.92 16.55 18.64
N GLN A 32 -14.24 16.45 18.40
CA GLN A 32 -15.08 17.41 17.68
C GLN A 32 -14.80 17.59 16.17
N VAL A 33 -13.57 17.38 15.70
CA VAL A 33 -13.18 17.61 14.29
C VAL A 33 -12.43 16.45 13.67
N GLY A 34 -12.58 15.24 14.22
CA GLY A 34 -11.94 14.03 13.70
C GLY A 34 -12.33 13.74 12.27
N ILE A 35 -11.34 13.29 11.48
CA ILE A 35 -11.51 13.04 10.05
C ILE A 35 -12.21 11.72 9.73
N GLY A 36 -12.32 10.84 10.71
CA GLY A 36 -12.99 9.53 10.59
C GLY A 36 -12.44 8.67 9.45
N LEU A 37 -13.24 7.66 9.10
CA LEU A 37 -12.89 6.70 8.04
C LEU A 37 -12.68 7.38 6.68
N LEU A 38 -13.52 8.38 6.35
CA LEU A 38 -13.41 9.10 5.07
C LEU A 38 -12.05 9.83 4.95
N GLY A 39 -11.65 10.56 5.99
CA GLY A 39 -10.39 11.29 5.96
C GLY A 39 -9.17 10.37 5.92
N VAL A 40 -9.21 9.25 6.65
CA VAL A 40 -8.14 8.24 6.59
C VAL A 40 -8.03 7.64 5.19
N SER A 41 -9.16 7.28 4.57
CA SER A 41 -9.19 6.74 3.20
C SER A 41 -8.62 7.73 2.18
N LEU A 42 -9.01 9.00 2.27
CA LEU A 42 -8.46 10.08 1.44
C LEU A 42 -6.96 10.25 1.66
N THR A 43 -6.49 10.19 2.91
CA THR A 43 -5.07 10.37 3.21
C THR A 43 -4.20 9.27 2.58
N PHE A 44 -4.63 8.00 2.65
CA PHE A 44 -3.92 6.92 1.95
C PHE A 44 -3.88 7.14 0.44
N GLY A 45 -5.00 7.49 -0.18
CA GLY A 45 -5.03 7.77 -1.61
C GLY A 45 -4.18 8.96 -2.02
N LEU A 46 -4.27 10.08 -1.30
CA LEU A 46 -3.49 11.30 -1.56
C LEU A 46 -1.99 11.08 -1.35
N SER A 47 -1.58 10.23 -0.40
CA SER A 47 -0.18 9.88 -0.23
C SER A 47 0.40 9.22 -1.48
N VAL A 48 -0.38 8.34 -2.14
CA VAL A 48 0.02 7.73 -3.42
C VAL A 48 -0.02 8.74 -4.56
N VAL A 49 -1.07 9.56 -4.68
CA VAL A 49 -1.13 10.62 -5.71
C VAL A 49 0.13 11.48 -5.67
N THR A 50 0.44 12.01 -4.49
CA THR A 50 1.56 12.95 -4.31
C THR A 50 2.90 12.29 -4.58
N MET A 51 3.13 11.06 -4.11
CA MET A 51 4.37 10.34 -4.36
C MET A 51 4.49 9.88 -5.82
N ALA A 52 3.42 9.43 -6.45
CA ALA A 52 3.46 9.02 -7.85
C ALA A 52 3.83 10.18 -8.78
N TYR A 53 3.38 11.38 -8.51
CA TYR A 53 3.85 12.57 -9.23
C TYR A 53 5.30 12.93 -8.87
N ALA A 54 5.69 12.81 -7.60
CA ALA A 54 7.00 13.23 -7.13
C ALA A 54 8.14 12.28 -7.56
N ILE A 55 7.92 10.96 -7.51
CA ILE A 55 8.98 9.95 -7.71
C ILE A 55 8.65 8.87 -8.75
N GLY A 56 7.47 8.91 -9.38
CA GLY A 56 7.08 7.92 -10.37
C GLY A 56 8.06 7.79 -11.54
N HIS A 57 8.64 8.90 -11.98
CA HIS A 57 9.66 8.94 -13.02
C HIS A 57 11.05 8.40 -12.56
N ILE A 58 11.25 8.16 -11.25
CA ILE A 58 12.52 7.66 -10.69
C ILE A 58 12.46 6.15 -10.50
N SER A 59 11.44 5.64 -9.76
CA SER A 59 11.35 4.25 -9.36
C SER A 59 10.14 3.51 -9.94
N GLY A 60 9.19 4.21 -10.52
CA GLY A 60 7.86 3.67 -10.83
C GLY A 60 6.86 3.85 -9.69
N CYS A 61 7.33 4.27 -8.50
CA CYS A 61 6.49 4.54 -7.33
C CYS A 61 5.60 3.35 -6.94
N HIS A 62 6.20 2.18 -6.74
CA HIS A 62 5.47 0.97 -6.33
C HIS A 62 4.99 1.07 -4.89
N LEU A 63 5.85 1.46 -3.95
CA LEU A 63 5.61 1.68 -2.51
C LEU A 63 4.98 0.47 -1.79
N ASN A 64 5.00 -0.70 -2.42
CA ASN A 64 4.20 -1.84 -2.02
C ASN A 64 4.79 -3.14 -2.58
N PRO A 65 5.16 -4.12 -1.74
CA PRO A 65 5.64 -5.42 -2.21
C PRO A 65 4.64 -6.15 -3.14
N ALA A 66 3.33 -6.07 -2.87
CA ALA A 66 2.32 -6.72 -3.71
C ALA A 66 2.21 -6.06 -5.09
N VAL A 67 2.37 -4.74 -5.17
CA VAL A 67 2.45 -4.01 -6.45
C VAL A 67 3.69 -4.44 -7.22
N THR A 68 4.85 -4.49 -6.56
CA THR A 68 6.12 -4.87 -7.19
C THR A 68 6.07 -6.29 -7.76
N VAL A 69 5.55 -7.25 -6.98
CA VAL A 69 5.37 -8.65 -7.42
C VAL A 69 4.32 -8.75 -8.52
N GLY A 70 3.21 -8.03 -8.40
CA GLY A 70 2.13 -8.04 -9.40
C GLY A 70 2.57 -7.45 -10.73
N LEU A 71 3.32 -6.35 -10.75
CA LEU A 71 3.92 -5.79 -11.96
C LEU A 71 4.91 -6.76 -12.60
N THR A 72 5.67 -7.51 -11.78
CA THR A 72 6.56 -8.57 -12.29
C THR A 72 5.78 -9.69 -12.94
N ALA A 73 4.71 -10.18 -12.30
CA ALA A 73 3.82 -11.21 -12.85
C ALA A 73 3.13 -10.72 -14.14
N GLY A 74 2.77 -9.44 -14.20
CA GLY A 74 2.23 -8.77 -15.38
C GLY A 74 3.26 -8.50 -16.48
N GLY A 75 4.55 -8.82 -16.26
CA GLY A 75 5.61 -8.64 -17.26
C GLY A 75 6.13 -7.20 -17.40
N ARG A 76 5.84 -6.32 -16.44
CA ARG A 76 6.21 -4.89 -16.49
C ARG A 76 7.34 -4.49 -15.54
N PHE A 77 7.86 -5.45 -14.76
CA PHE A 77 8.98 -5.20 -13.84
C PHE A 77 9.94 -6.39 -13.80
N PRO A 78 11.27 -6.18 -13.79
CA PRO A 78 12.24 -7.27 -13.84
C PRO A 78 12.30 -8.00 -12.49
N ALA A 79 12.22 -9.35 -12.52
CA ALA A 79 12.20 -10.18 -11.32
C ALA A 79 13.43 -9.99 -10.41
N GLY A 80 14.61 -9.73 -10.98
CA GLY A 80 15.84 -9.48 -10.22
C GLY A 80 15.81 -8.20 -9.36
N GLN A 81 14.86 -7.29 -9.61
CA GLN A 81 14.70 -6.05 -8.85
C GLN A 81 13.64 -6.16 -7.73
N VAL A 82 12.90 -7.26 -7.66
CA VAL A 82 11.81 -7.42 -6.68
C VAL A 82 12.35 -7.34 -5.25
N LEU A 83 13.35 -8.15 -4.92
CA LEU A 83 13.87 -8.21 -3.55
C LEU A 83 14.45 -6.88 -3.06
N PRO A 84 15.29 -6.15 -3.81
CA PRO A 84 15.75 -4.82 -3.42
C PRO A 84 14.63 -3.81 -3.19
N TYR A 85 13.58 -3.82 -4.04
CA TYR A 85 12.40 -2.95 -3.85
C TYR A 85 11.65 -3.29 -2.58
N VAL A 86 11.37 -4.57 -2.33
CA VAL A 86 10.68 -5.03 -1.12
C VAL A 86 11.44 -4.62 0.14
N ILE A 87 12.77 -4.78 0.16
CA ILE A 87 13.61 -4.35 1.29
C ILE A 87 13.49 -2.84 1.50
N ALA A 88 13.63 -2.05 0.46
CA ALA A 88 13.52 -0.59 0.54
C ALA A 88 12.15 -0.14 1.06
N GLN A 89 11.07 -0.76 0.57
CA GLN A 89 9.70 -0.49 0.98
C GLN A 89 9.47 -0.84 2.45
N VAL A 90 9.93 -2.00 2.91
CA VAL A 90 9.80 -2.42 4.31
C VAL A 90 10.60 -1.48 5.23
N VAL A 91 11.83 -1.12 4.86
CA VAL A 91 12.64 -0.15 5.62
C VAL A 91 11.92 1.19 5.73
N GLY A 92 11.35 1.70 4.63
CA GLY A 92 10.57 2.93 4.64
C GLY A 92 9.35 2.86 5.58
N ALA A 93 8.59 1.77 5.52
CA ALA A 93 7.41 1.57 6.37
C ALA A 93 7.77 1.46 7.87
N VAL A 94 8.85 0.76 8.20
CA VAL A 94 9.33 0.63 9.59
C VAL A 94 9.83 1.98 10.12
N ALA A 95 10.59 2.73 9.32
CA ALA A 95 11.02 4.07 9.70
C ALA A 95 9.83 5.03 9.92
N ALA A 96 8.80 4.93 9.08
CA ALA A 96 7.56 5.70 9.24
C ALA A 96 6.83 5.35 10.54
N ALA A 97 6.67 4.06 10.84
CA ALA A 97 6.04 3.61 12.07
C ALA A 97 6.85 4.03 13.32
N ALA A 98 8.18 3.99 13.24
CA ALA A 98 9.06 4.46 14.31
C ALA A 98 8.85 5.95 14.61
N LEU A 99 8.86 6.79 13.58
CA LEU A 99 8.62 8.22 13.74
C LEU A 99 7.19 8.50 14.24
N LEU A 100 6.20 7.79 13.68
CA LEU A 100 4.82 7.91 14.14
C LEU A 100 4.67 7.52 15.61
N TYR A 101 5.35 6.46 16.05
CA TYR A 101 5.35 6.06 17.47
C TYR A 101 5.91 7.17 18.36
N VAL A 102 7.06 7.76 17.99
CA VAL A 102 7.66 8.87 18.76
C VAL A 102 6.69 10.05 18.87
N ILE A 103 6.04 10.42 17.76
CA ILE A 103 5.10 11.55 17.74
C ILE A 103 3.85 11.22 18.55
N ALA A 104 3.23 10.06 18.32
CA ALA A 104 1.98 9.69 18.97
C ALA A 104 2.16 9.48 20.49
N SER A 105 3.31 8.94 20.91
CA SER A 105 3.61 8.75 22.34
C SER A 105 3.78 10.06 23.12
N GLY A 106 3.92 11.20 22.44
CA GLY A 106 3.90 12.53 23.07
C GLY A 106 2.49 12.97 23.50
N ALA A 107 1.43 12.29 23.06
CA ALA A 107 0.07 12.64 23.44
C ALA A 107 -0.33 11.95 24.75
N PRO A 108 -0.97 12.67 25.72
CA PRO A 108 -1.52 12.05 26.93
C PRO A 108 -2.53 10.94 26.57
N GLY A 109 -2.37 9.75 27.15
CA GLY A 109 -3.28 8.63 26.94
C GLY A 109 -3.04 7.84 25.64
N PHE A 110 -1.91 8.04 24.97
CA PHE A 110 -1.50 7.17 23.87
C PHE A 110 -1.33 5.73 24.37
N ASP A 111 -1.89 4.78 23.63
CA ASP A 111 -1.89 3.35 23.98
C ASP A 111 -1.73 2.50 22.71
N LEU A 112 -0.60 1.78 22.62
CA LEU A 112 -0.35 0.80 21.55
C LEU A 112 -1.39 -0.33 21.51
N GLY A 113 -1.99 -0.66 22.66
CA GLY A 113 -3.03 -1.68 22.76
C GLY A 113 -4.26 -1.38 21.88
N LYS A 114 -4.47 -0.12 21.52
CA LYS A 114 -5.50 0.30 20.55
C LYS A 114 -5.18 -0.05 19.08
N GLY A 115 -4.06 -0.71 18.83
CA GLY A 115 -3.74 -1.33 17.55
C GLY A 115 -2.86 -0.51 16.60
N PHE A 116 -2.55 0.75 16.89
CA PHE A 116 -1.56 1.59 16.17
C PHE A 116 -1.67 1.46 14.63
N ALA A 117 -2.90 1.50 14.10
CA ALA A 117 -3.21 1.28 12.69
C ALA A 117 -2.76 -0.08 12.11
N SER A 118 -2.51 -1.09 12.94
CA SER A 118 -2.23 -2.45 12.48
C SER A 118 -3.44 -3.08 11.81
N ASN A 119 -3.18 -3.99 10.89
CA ASN A 119 -4.19 -4.80 10.25
C ASN A 119 -4.50 -6.03 11.11
N GLY A 120 -5.76 -6.50 11.06
CA GLY A 120 -6.17 -7.65 11.83
C GLY A 120 -7.40 -8.37 11.28
N TYR A 121 -7.63 -9.58 11.78
CA TYR A 121 -8.82 -10.41 11.53
C TYR A 121 -9.40 -10.97 12.83
N GLY A 122 -10.61 -11.51 12.78
CA GLY A 122 -11.29 -12.01 13.96
C GLY A 122 -11.51 -10.90 15.00
N ALA A 123 -11.09 -11.13 16.23
CA ALA A 123 -11.20 -10.15 17.31
C ALA A 123 -10.42 -8.83 17.07
N HIS A 124 -9.46 -8.84 16.14
CA HIS A 124 -8.67 -7.68 15.78
C HIS A 124 -9.11 -7.01 14.46
N SER A 125 -10.12 -7.56 13.80
CA SER A 125 -10.82 -6.88 12.70
C SER A 125 -11.65 -5.74 13.28
N PRO A 126 -11.67 -4.53 12.69
CA PRO A 126 -12.53 -3.44 13.17
C PRO A 126 -14.02 -3.83 13.24
N GLY A 127 -14.51 -4.57 12.27
CA GLY A 127 -15.89 -5.09 12.22
C GLY A 127 -16.00 -6.55 12.66
N GLN A 128 -14.99 -7.14 13.29
CA GLN A 128 -14.94 -8.52 13.80
C GLN A 128 -15.14 -9.62 12.73
N TYR A 129 -14.72 -9.33 11.49
CA TYR A 129 -14.76 -10.29 10.40
C TYR A 129 -13.77 -11.43 10.61
N ASP A 130 -14.16 -12.65 10.27
CA ASP A 130 -13.30 -13.83 10.38
C ASP A 130 -12.11 -13.80 9.40
N MET A 131 -11.16 -14.70 9.63
CA MET A 131 -9.94 -14.80 8.85
C MET A 131 -10.20 -15.04 7.35
N VAL A 132 -11.19 -15.86 7.00
CA VAL A 132 -11.46 -16.24 5.59
C VAL A 132 -12.00 -15.04 4.82
N VAL A 133 -12.94 -14.31 5.41
CA VAL A 133 -13.48 -13.07 4.81
C VAL A 133 -12.41 -12.02 4.66
N CYS A 134 -11.56 -11.83 5.68
CA CYS A 134 -10.43 -10.91 5.61
C CYS A 134 -9.43 -11.29 4.51
N PHE A 135 -9.12 -12.58 4.40
CA PHE A 135 -8.22 -13.09 3.36
C PHE A 135 -8.77 -12.82 1.94
N ILE A 136 -10.04 -13.16 1.71
CA ILE A 136 -10.71 -12.92 0.42
C ILE A 136 -10.73 -11.42 0.10
N THR A 137 -11.05 -10.59 1.08
CA THR A 137 -11.09 -9.13 0.91
C THR A 137 -9.72 -8.60 0.46
N GLU A 138 -8.64 -8.97 1.15
CA GLU A 138 -7.29 -8.53 0.81
C GLU A 138 -6.85 -9.01 -0.59
N VAL A 139 -7.18 -10.25 -0.97
CA VAL A 139 -6.92 -10.78 -2.32
C VAL A 139 -7.64 -9.95 -3.38
N VAL A 140 -8.96 -9.76 -3.22
CA VAL A 140 -9.79 -9.07 -4.22
C VAL A 140 -9.39 -7.60 -4.33
N MET A 141 -9.23 -6.90 -3.21
CA MET A 141 -8.87 -5.48 -3.21
C MET A 141 -7.48 -5.25 -3.82
N THR A 142 -6.51 -6.12 -3.53
CA THR A 142 -5.18 -6.01 -4.13
C THR A 142 -5.19 -6.37 -5.61
N ALA A 143 -5.96 -7.38 -6.02
CA ALA A 143 -6.10 -7.72 -7.44
C ALA A 143 -6.67 -6.56 -8.25
N MET A 144 -7.72 -5.93 -7.77
CA MET A 144 -8.31 -4.76 -8.42
C MET A 144 -7.37 -3.55 -8.39
N PHE A 145 -6.59 -3.37 -7.33
CA PHE A 145 -5.59 -2.31 -7.26
C PHE A 145 -4.53 -2.48 -8.35
N LEU A 146 -3.96 -3.68 -8.50
CA LEU A 146 -3.00 -3.99 -9.56
C LEU A 146 -3.61 -3.84 -10.95
N PHE A 147 -4.83 -4.32 -11.15
CA PHE A 147 -5.54 -4.16 -12.41
C PHE A 147 -5.65 -2.69 -12.82
N ILE A 148 -6.02 -1.82 -11.87
CA ILE A 148 -6.13 -0.37 -12.10
C ILE A 148 -4.75 0.26 -12.35
N ILE A 149 -3.73 -0.11 -11.58
CA ILE A 149 -2.36 0.38 -11.78
C ILE A 149 -1.89 0.07 -13.19
N MET A 150 -2.02 -1.18 -13.64
CA MET A 150 -1.60 -1.61 -14.97
C MET A 150 -2.40 -0.91 -16.07
N GLY A 151 -3.70 -0.68 -15.84
CA GLY A 151 -4.55 0.05 -16.78
C GLY A 151 -4.18 1.53 -16.89
N ALA A 152 -4.05 2.20 -15.75
CA ALA A 152 -3.73 3.63 -15.70
C ALA A 152 -2.33 3.94 -16.24
N THR A 153 -1.41 2.97 -16.17
CA THR A 153 -0.03 3.10 -16.70
C THR A 153 0.16 2.46 -18.07
N HIS A 154 -0.92 2.04 -18.72
CA HIS A 154 -0.85 1.46 -20.06
C HIS A 154 -0.47 2.52 -21.09
N GLY A 155 0.32 2.14 -22.13
CA GLY A 155 0.76 3.08 -23.17
C GLY A 155 -0.36 3.78 -23.93
N LYS A 156 -1.57 3.20 -23.96
CA LYS A 156 -2.78 3.79 -24.58
C LYS A 156 -3.63 4.60 -23.58
N ALA A 157 -3.28 4.63 -22.29
CA ALA A 157 -3.99 5.42 -21.30
C ALA A 157 -3.65 6.93 -21.44
N PRO A 158 -4.54 7.83 -21.04
CA PRO A 158 -4.26 9.27 -21.07
C PRO A 158 -3.02 9.62 -20.24
N ALA A 159 -2.05 10.26 -20.87
CA ALA A 159 -0.80 10.63 -20.19
C ALA A 159 -1.05 11.61 -19.02
N GLY A 160 -0.30 11.45 -17.94
CA GLY A 160 -0.34 12.34 -16.77
C GLY A 160 -1.43 12.03 -15.74
N PHE A 161 -2.40 11.19 -16.04
CA PHE A 161 -3.53 10.89 -15.12
C PHE A 161 -3.33 9.64 -14.26
N ALA A 162 -2.34 8.81 -14.55
CA ALA A 162 -2.10 7.58 -13.79
C ALA A 162 -1.98 7.80 -12.27
N PRO A 163 -1.20 8.78 -11.76
CA PRO A 163 -1.12 9.02 -10.32
C PRO A 163 -2.48 9.29 -9.67
N LEU A 164 -3.32 10.08 -10.33
CA LEU A 164 -4.65 10.41 -9.83
C LEU A 164 -5.56 9.18 -9.80
N ALA A 165 -5.61 8.41 -10.89
CA ALA A 165 -6.42 7.19 -10.97
C ALA A 165 -6.00 6.16 -9.90
N ILE A 166 -4.69 5.95 -9.70
CA ILE A 166 -4.15 4.99 -8.73
C ILE A 166 -4.45 5.43 -7.29
N GLY A 167 -4.26 6.72 -6.98
CA GLY A 167 -4.54 7.20 -5.63
C GLY A 167 -6.04 7.21 -5.30
N LEU A 168 -6.92 7.55 -6.25
CA LEU A 168 -8.36 7.45 -6.08
C LEU A 168 -8.82 5.98 -5.91
N ALA A 169 -8.21 5.05 -6.64
CA ALA A 169 -8.46 3.63 -6.45
C ALA A 169 -8.09 3.18 -5.03
N LEU A 170 -6.95 3.61 -4.50
CA LEU A 170 -6.56 3.30 -3.13
C LEU A 170 -7.52 3.93 -2.10
N THR A 171 -7.98 5.16 -2.34
CA THR A 171 -9.04 5.78 -1.51
C THR A 171 -10.29 4.92 -1.48
N MET A 172 -10.77 4.49 -2.64
CA MET A 172 -11.97 3.66 -2.77
C MET A 172 -11.81 2.30 -2.06
N ILE A 173 -10.67 1.67 -2.19
CA ILE A 173 -10.31 0.43 -1.49
C ILE A 173 -10.41 0.64 0.03
N HIS A 174 -9.84 1.73 0.55
CA HIS A 174 -9.90 2.04 1.98
C HIS A 174 -11.31 2.32 2.48
N LEU A 175 -12.14 3.02 1.70
CA LEU A 175 -13.56 3.26 2.04
C LEU A 175 -14.35 1.97 2.24
N VAL A 176 -14.00 0.91 1.50
CA VAL A 176 -14.68 -0.38 1.58
C VAL A 176 -14.06 -1.28 2.65
N SER A 177 -12.74 -1.36 2.75
CA SER A 177 -12.08 -2.44 3.51
C SER A 177 -11.49 -2.03 4.86
N ILE A 178 -11.49 -0.74 5.24
CA ILE A 178 -11.13 -0.35 6.62
C ILE A 178 -11.98 -1.09 7.66
N PRO A 179 -13.31 -1.18 7.55
CA PRO A 179 -14.12 -1.91 8.52
C PRO A 179 -13.79 -3.41 8.62
N ILE A 180 -13.19 -3.99 7.56
CA ILE A 180 -12.95 -5.44 7.46
C ILE A 180 -11.57 -5.80 8.03
N THR A 181 -10.51 -5.15 7.55
CA THR A 181 -9.12 -5.54 7.88
C THR A 181 -8.28 -4.37 8.39
N ASN A 182 -8.85 -3.18 8.52
CA ASN A 182 -8.15 -1.91 8.58
C ASN A 182 -7.28 -1.66 7.32
N THR A 183 -7.64 -2.24 6.21
CA THR A 183 -7.06 -2.21 4.87
C THR A 183 -5.55 -2.36 4.83
N SER A 184 -5.07 -3.51 4.33
CA SER A 184 -3.66 -3.68 4.03
C SER A 184 -3.36 -3.34 2.58
N VAL A 185 -3.71 -4.23 1.68
CA VAL A 185 -3.32 -4.30 0.27
C VAL A 185 -1.82 -4.03 0.02
N ASN A 186 -1.04 -3.99 1.10
CA ASN A 186 0.37 -3.60 1.11
C ASN A 186 1.13 -4.26 2.26
N PRO A 187 1.93 -5.31 2.01
CA PRO A 187 2.71 -6.00 3.03
C PRO A 187 3.67 -5.08 3.82
N ALA A 188 4.31 -4.10 3.16
CA ALA A 188 5.23 -3.19 3.84
C ALA A 188 4.47 -2.26 4.81
N ARG A 189 3.34 -1.69 4.37
CA ARG A 189 2.45 -0.87 5.21
C ARG A 189 1.98 -1.64 6.45
N SER A 190 1.70 -2.94 6.31
CA SER A 190 1.25 -3.77 7.43
C SER A 190 2.38 -4.11 8.39
N THR A 191 3.59 -4.31 7.88
CA THR A 191 4.77 -4.66 8.68
C THR A 191 5.16 -3.54 9.64
N GLY A 192 5.13 -2.28 9.19
CA GLY A 192 5.53 -1.14 10.02
C GLY A 192 4.82 -1.13 11.37
N PRO A 193 3.50 -0.89 11.44
CA PRO A 193 2.76 -0.87 12.70
C PRO A 193 2.81 -2.17 13.48
N ALA A 194 2.78 -3.34 12.80
CA ALA A 194 2.78 -4.64 13.47
C ALA A 194 4.03 -4.88 14.31
N LEU A 195 5.20 -4.38 13.88
CA LEU A 195 6.45 -4.47 14.64
C LEU A 195 6.40 -3.71 15.97
N PHE A 196 5.63 -2.62 16.05
CA PHE A 196 5.48 -1.82 17.26
C PHE A 196 4.42 -2.39 18.20
N VAL A 197 3.29 -2.86 17.67
CA VAL A 197 2.23 -3.49 18.47
C VAL A 197 2.68 -4.85 19.00
N GLY A 198 3.46 -5.61 18.23
CA GLY A 198 3.92 -6.94 18.66
C GLY A 198 2.77 -7.96 18.72
N GLY A 199 2.95 -8.98 19.55
CA GLY A 199 1.92 -9.95 19.93
C GLY A 199 0.99 -10.40 18.77
N TRP A 200 -0.29 -10.08 18.90
CA TRP A 200 -1.31 -10.47 17.94
C TRP A 200 -1.06 -9.92 16.52
N ALA A 201 -0.57 -8.67 16.41
CA ALA A 201 -0.35 -8.04 15.12
C ALA A 201 0.76 -8.74 14.33
N LEU A 202 1.84 -9.15 14.99
CA LEU A 202 2.88 -10.00 14.36
C LEU A 202 2.34 -11.39 14.04
N GLY A 203 1.55 -11.99 14.93
CA GLY A 203 0.94 -13.30 14.70
C GLY A 203 -0.02 -13.33 13.51
N GLN A 204 -0.68 -12.22 13.20
CA GLN A 204 -1.60 -12.09 12.08
C GLN A 204 -0.97 -11.50 10.81
N LEU A 205 0.26 -11.00 10.86
CA LEU A 205 0.94 -10.33 9.76
C LEU A 205 1.07 -11.19 8.49
N TRP A 206 1.18 -12.52 8.66
CA TRP A 206 1.30 -13.45 7.54
C TRP A 206 0.17 -13.30 6.52
N LEU A 207 -1.07 -13.09 6.98
CA LEU A 207 -2.22 -12.92 6.09
C LEU A 207 -2.05 -11.67 5.21
N PHE A 208 -1.55 -10.59 5.79
CA PHE A 208 -1.33 -9.30 5.12
C PHE A 208 -0.06 -9.26 4.24
N TRP A 209 0.67 -10.37 4.20
CA TRP A 209 1.66 -10.66 3.18
C TRP A 209 1.08 -11.57 2.10
N VAL A 210 0.54 -12.72 2.48
CA VAL A 210 0.12 -13.77 1.54
C VAL A 210 -1.05 -13.31 0.67
N ALA A 211 -2.11 -12.78 1.27
CA ALA A 211 -3.30 -12.39 0.53
C ALA A 211 -3.05 -11.24 -0.46
N PRO A 212 -2.37 -10.12 -0.09
CA PRO A 212 -2.01 -9.09 -1.06
C PRO A 212 -1.07 -9.58 -2.16
N LEU A 213 -0.10 -10.45 -1.87
CA LEU A 213 0.78 -11.01 -2.90
C LEU A 213 0.01 -11.85 -3.91
N ILE A 214 -0.92 -12.69 -3.47
CA ILE A 214 -1.80 -13.46 -4.35
C ILE A 214 -2.66 -12.50 -5.19
N GLY A 215 -3.29 -11.52 -4.56
CA GLY A 215 -4.09 -10.51 -5.26
C GLY A 215 -3.28 -9.75 -6.31
N GLY A 216 -2.07 -9.32 -5.97
CA GLY A 216 -1.16 -8.65 -6.88
C GLY A 216 -0.84 -9.50 -8.12
N VAL A 217 -0.47 -10.77 -7.91
CA VAL A 217 -0.21 -11.69 -9.02
C VAL A 217 -1.45 -11.87 -9.89
N LEU A 218 -2.62 -12.10 -9.29
CA LEU A 218 -3.88 -12.28 -10.03
C LEU A 218 -4.21 -11.03 -10.87
N GLY A 219 -4.17 -9.84 -10.27
CA GLY A 219 -4.45 -8.59 -10.98
C GLY A 219 -3.48 -8.34 -12.13
N GLY A 220 -2.18 -8.59 -11.91
CA GLY A 220 -1.14 -8.45 -12.93
C GLY A 220 -1.33 -9.41 -14.10
N VAL A 221 -1.57 -10.70 -13.82
CA VAL A 221 -1.77 -11.73 -14.86
C VAL A 221 -3.07 -11.50 -15.64
N VAL A 222 -4.18 -11.20 -14.94
CA VAL A 222 -5.47 -10.93 -15.59
C VAL A 222 -5.38 -9.70 -16.48
N TYR A 223 -4.77 -8.61 -16.00
CA TYR A 223 -4.62 -7.42 -16.83
C TYR A 223 -3.74 -7.68 -18.06
N ARG A 224 -2.61 -8.38 -17.90
CA ARG A 224 -1.74 -8.76 -19.01
C ARG A 224 -2.50 -9.55 -20.08
N TRP A 225 -3.32 -10.51 -19.69
CA TRP A 225 -4.15 -11.29 -20.59
C TRP A 225 -5.19 -10.42 -21.34
N LEU A 226 -5.81 -9.46 -20.65
CA LEU A 226 -6.81 -8.57 -21.26
C LEU A 226 -6.21 -7.49 -22.18
N SER A 227 -4.98 -7.05 -21.91
CA SER A 227 -4.39 -5.90 -22.62
C SER A 227 -3.82 -6.24 -24.01
N GLU A 228 -3.70 -7.50 -24.36
CA GLU A 228 -3.17 -8.01 -25.65
C GLU A 228 -1.82 -7.40 -26.06
N GLU A 229 -1.06 -6.79 -25.15
CA GLU A 229 0.25 -6.27 -25.50
C GLU A 229 1.26 -7.41 -25.68
N PRO A 230 2.03 -7.41 -26.82
CA PRO A 230 3.19 -8.27 -26.93
C PRO A 230 4.16 -7.98 -25.78
N THR A 231 4.73 -9.03 -25.21
CA THR A 231 5.67 -8.97 -24.09
C THR A 231 6.99 -8.31 -24.51
N GLY A 232 7.00 -7.00 -24.71
CA GLY A 232 8.19 -6.18 -24.83
C GLY A 232 8.48 -5.54 -23.49
N ILE A 233 9.66 -5.78 -22.93
CA ILE A 233 10.22 -4.96 -21.87
C ILE A 233 10.25 -3.54 -22.42
N VAL A 234 9.40 -2.65 -21.90
CA VAL A 234 9.48 -1.22 -22.25
C VAL A 234 10.68 -0.67 -21.49
N GLU A 235 11.85 -0.70 -22.12
CA GLU A 235 12.94 0.18 -21.74
C GLU A 235 12.45 1.62 -21.83
N GLY A 236 12.57 2.32 -20.73
CA GLY A 236 12.30 3.73 -20.46
C GLY A 236 11.67 4.54 -21.60
N ALA A 237 10.44 4.97 -21.40
CA ALA A 237 9.81 5.96 -22.27
C ALA A 237 10.74 7.17 -22.38
N LYS A 238 11.35 7.38 -23.54
CA LYS A 238 12.04 8.65 -23.86
C LYS A 238 10.98 9.76 -23.81
N PRO A 239 11.23 10.86 -23.09
CA PRO A 239 10.34 12.02 -23.15
C PRO A 239 10.39 12.60 -24.56
N ARG A 240 9.21 12.80 -25.15
CA ARG A 240 9.03 13.70 -26.28
C ARG A 240 8.79 15.10 -25.76
#